data_12f821f51d6a6bb33e9815cacc4c3f9e
#
_entry.id   12f821f51d6a6bb33e9815cacc4c3f9e
#
_cell.length_a   1.000
_cell.length_b   1.000
_cell.length_c   1.000
_cell.angle_alpha   90.00
_cell.angle_beta   90.00
_cell.angle_gamma   90.00
#
_symmetry.space_group_name_H-M   'P 1'
#
loop_
_entity.id
_entity.type
_entity.pdbx_description
1 polymer ?
#
loop_
_entity_poly.entity_id
_entity_poly.type
_entity_poly.pdbx_seq_one_letter_code
_entity_poly.pdbx_strand_id
1 'polypeptide(L)'
;KIFAAFINHKDNETGRTKQIDSLFKTHIMSPTLDIQKEVDWLLSVFHDNSGVIAWNDDWSLCMKAETHNSPSALDPFGGAITGIVGVNRDILGTGLGARPIANTDVFCFGPPDYNGKLPRGLFHPSRVFRGVHSGVRSGGNESGIPTVNGAMVFDERYIGKPLVYCGTVGIMPRRLADGRESHDKTPAPGDVVYMVGGRVGSDGIHGATFSSLELTEESPSSAVQIGDPITQKKMIDMILEARDDGIIQIITDNGAGGLSSSVGEMAELTNGADIDLSVVPLKQAGLSPWEILVSESQERMTVGVRPADCAAFEALAELHEVEATNIGEFTDSGAFVVRFGQTPVAHLPISFLHDGCPQLLLESEWTPPVHDTMVPPQTDAAGMGGVLGRLMARPNVASKEWWVRSYDHEVIAQSVIKPFCGINHDAPGDAAVIAPLHGGTQGAVISNGIAPRYSDIDTYSMAAACVDEALRNAVCVGVDLDMIAGLDNFCWPDSVESAKTPDGRYKLAQLVRANQAIDDVCRAYRLPCISGKDSMKNDVTMYGEKISVPPTILFSLIGNHADVRKAVSSDFKSAGDHIYLLGET
;
A
#
# COMPACT_ATOMS: atom_id res chain seq x y z
N LYS A 1 7.99 7.70 11.65
CA LYS A 1 8.77 8.65 12.49
C LYS A 1 9.25 9.87 11.70
N ILE A 2 9.75 9.73 10.45
CA ILE A 2 10.26 10.87 9.65
C ILE A 2 9.12 11.79 9.24
N PHE A 3 8.01 11.24 8.77
CA PHE A 3 6.81 12.03 8.40
C PHE A 3 6.16 12.75 9.59
N ALA A 4 6.34 12.24 10.81
CA ALA A 4 5.87 12.89 12.03
C ALA A 4 6.94 13.78 12.70
N ALA A 5 8.12 13.96 12.10
CA ALA A 5 9.21 14.74 12.67
C ALA A 5 8.93 16.25 12.61
N PHE A 6 9.52 17.00 13.53
CA PHE A 6 9.67 18.43 13.43
C PHE A 6 10.92 18.73 12.59
N ILE A 7 10.76 19.47 11.48
CA ILE A 7 11.83 19.68 10.49
C ILE A 7 12.13 21.17 10.39
N ASN A 8 13.39 21.55 10.62
CA ASN A 8 13.93 22.84 10.24
C ASN A 8 14.42 22.76 8.79
N HIS A 9 13.64 23.31 7.86
CA HIS A 9 13.95 23.29 6.43
C HIS A 9 14.58 24.60 5.98
N LYS A 10 15.78 24.53 5.45
CA LYS A 10 16.50 25.63 4.82
C LYS A 10 16.51 25.44 3.31
N ASP A 11 16.08 26.46 2.59
CA ASP A 11 16.13 26.52 1.13
C ASP A 11 17.21 27.53 0.70
N ASN A 12 18.29 27.04 0.11
CA ASN A 12 19.41 27.87 -0.34
C ASN A 12 19.12 28.61 -1.65
N GLU A 13 18.11 28.19 -2.42
CA GLU A 13 17.70 28.89 -3.64
C GLU A 13 16.97 30.21 -3.30
N THR A 14 16.07 30.15 -2.34
CA THR A 14 15.29 31.32 -1.92
C THR A 14 15.88 32.04 -0.70
N GLY A 15 16.84 31.43 -0.01
CA GLY A 15 17.41 31.91 1.25
C GLY A 15 16.45 31.81 2.44
N ARG A 16 15.31 31.14 2.31
CA ARG A 16 14.28 31.04 3.36
C ARG A 16 14.52 29.84 4.27
N THR A 17 14.12 30.00 5.52
CA THR A 17 14.02 28.90 6.49
C THR A 17 12.58 28.75 6.93
N LYS A 18 12.07 27.52 6.96
CA LYS A 18 10.70 27.18 7.38
C LYS A 18 10.76 26.06 8.41
N GLN A 19 9.91 26.15 9.43
CA GLN A 19 9.67 25.04 10.36
C GLN A 19 8.43 24.28 9.93
N ILE A 20 8.52 22.95 9.91
CA ILE A 20 7.44 22.05 9.50
C ILE A 20 7.18 21.09 10.67
N ASP A 21 6.00 21.18 11.24
CA ASP A 21 5.54 20.22 12.25
C ASP A 21 4.81 19.08 11.53
N SER A 22 5.51 17.98 11.32
CA SER A 22 5.01 16.81 10.60
C SER A 22 4.70 17.05 9.12
N LEU A 23 5.44 16.38 8.22
CA LEU A 23 5.14 16.39 6.79
C LEU A 23 3.73 15.85 6.52
N PHE A 24 3.35 14.77 7.21
CA PHE A 24 2.02 14.17 7.08
C PHE A 24 0.91 15.16 7.42
N LYS A 25 0.97 15.78 8.62
CA LYS A 25 -0.07 16.73 9.04
C LYS A 25 -0.14 17.94 8.12
N THR A 26 1.02 18.47 7.73
CA THR A 26 1.11 19.72 6.98
C THR A 26 0.71 19.56 5.52
N HIS A 27 1.18 18.50 4.84
CA HIS A 27 1.11 18.40 3.39
C HIS A 27 0.21 17.28 2.85
N ILE A 28 -0.22 16.34 3.70
CA ILE A 28 -1.13 15.24 3.30
C ILE A 28 -2.48 15.39 4.00
N MET A 29 -2.48 15.45 5.33
CA MET A 29 -3.71 15.49 6.12
C MET A 29 -4.44 16.81 5.95
N SER A 30 -3.74 17.96 6.04
CA SER A 30 -4.36 19.30 5.95
C SER A 30 -5.11 19.52 4.63
N PRO A 31 -4.52 19.31 3.42
CA PRO A 31 -5.25 19.49 2.18
C PRO A 31 -6.46 18.54 2.05
N THR A 32 -6.32 17.29 2.52
CA THR A 32 -7.43 16.33 2.51
C THR A 32 -8.59 16.77 3.40
N LEU A 33 -8.31 17.21 4.63
CA LEU A 33 -9.34 17.70 5.55
C LEU A 33 -9.98 19.01 5.08
N ASP A 34 -9.26 19.85 4.33
CA ASP A 34 -9.84 21.03 3.72
C ASP A 34 -10.83 20.66 2.62
N ILE A 35 -10.47 19.70 1.76
CA ILE A 35 -11.38 19.18 0.72
C ILE A 35 -12.59 18.47 1.35
N GLN A 36 -12.40 17.71 2.45
CA GLN A 36 -13.49 17.02 3.16
C GLN A 36 -14.59 17.97 3.64
N LYS A 37 -14.27 19.21 3.95
CA LYS A 37 -15.28 20.22 4.33
C LYS A 37 -16.19 20.65 3.16
N GLU A 38 -15.76 20.38 1.93
CA GLU A 38 -16.44 20.81 0.70
C GLU A 38 -17.22 19.67 0.02
N VAL A 39 -17.00 18.40 0.44
CA VAL A 39 -17.61 17.21 -0.16
C VAL A 39 -18.22 16.31 0.92
N ASP A 40 -19.23 15.53 0.56
CA ASP A 40 -19.95 14.64 1.48
C ASP A 40 -19.63 13.15 1.28
N TRP A 41 -18.82 12.84 0.27
CA TRP A 41 -18.47 11.47 -0.06
C TRP A 41 -17.19 10.96 0.63
N LEU A 42 -16.39 11.79 1.30
CA LEU A 42 -15.25 11.37 2.13
C LEU A 42 -15.76 10.95 3.51
N LEU A 43 -15.90 9.65 3.75
CA LEU A 43 -16.52 9.12 4.97
C LEU A 43 -15.52 8.95 6.11
N SER A 44 -14.41 8.26 5.86
CA SER A 44 -13.35 8.03 6.85
C SER A 44 -11.97 8.20 6.22
N VAL A 45 -11.12 9.03 6.82
CA VAL A 45 -9.75 9.27 6.36
C VAL A 45 -8.79 9.33 7.55
N PHE A 46 -7.66 8.65 7.47
CA PHE A 46 -6.57 8.63 8.46
C PHE A 46 -6.91 8.02 9.83
N HIS A 47 -8.00 7.27 9.95
CA HIS A 47 -8.46 6.67 11.21
C HIS A 47 -8.59 5.15 11.16
N ASP A 48 -8.31 4.54 10.01
CA ASP A 48 -8.52 3.10 9.77
C ASP A 48 -7.41 2.55 8.88
N ASN A 49 -7.42 1.24 8.62
CA ASN A 49 -6.48 0.55 7.72
C ASN A 49 -6.44 1.19 6.33
N SER A 50 -7.58 1.69 5.83
CA SER A 50 -7.64 2.47 4.59
C SER A 50 -8.71 3.57 4.67
N GLY A 51 -8.62 4.57 3.78
CA GLY A 51 -9.65 5.59 3.65
C GLY A 51 -10.88 5.04 2.94
N VAL A 52 -12.05 5.56 3.33
CA VAL A 52 -13.37 5.12 2.84
C VAL A 52 -14.08 6.27 2.17
N ILE A 53 -14.55 6.04 0.94
CA ILE A 53 -15.37 6.98 0.17
C ILE A 53 -16.76 6.41 -0.09
N ALA A 54 -17.79 7.26 -0.01
CA ALA A 54 -19.12 6.89 -0.48
C ALA A 54 -19.09 6.77 -2.01
N TRP A 55 -19.45 5.59 -2.55
CA TRP A 55 -19.49 5.40 -3.98
C TRP A 55 -20.88 5.68 -4.56
N ASN A 56 -21.90 5.29 -3.81
CA ASN A 56 -23.30 5.65 -4.06
C ASN A 56 -24.09 5.62 -2.73
N ASP A 57 -25.41 5.66 -2.80
CA ASP A 57 -26.26 5.69 -1.60
C ASP A 57 -26.14 4.43 -0.74
N ASP A 58 -25.85 3.27 -1.36
CA ASP A 58 -25.86 1.95 -0.72
C ASP A 58 -24.44 1.40 -0.44
N TRP A 59 -23.42 1.86 -1.17
CA TRP A 59 -22.09 1.25 -1.16
C TRP A 59 -20.95 2.25 -1.00
N SER A 60 -19.91 1.81 -0.33
CA SER A 60 -18.64 2.53 -0.16
C SER A 60 -17.49 1.76 -0.80
N LEU A 61 -16.51 2.51 -1.29
CA LEU A 61 -15.23 1.97 -1.74
C LEU A 61 -14.11 2.36 -0.79
N CYS A 62 -13.09 1.55 -0.74
CA CYS A 62 -11.83 1.84 -0.07
C CYS A 62 -10.65 1.33 -0.91
N MET A 63 -9.49 1.88 -0.68
CA MET A 63 -8.27 1.44 -1.37
C MET A 63 -7.06 1.60 -0.45
N LYS A 64 -6.18 0.61 -0.51
CA LYS A 64 -4.88 0.61 0.15
C LYS A 64 -3.80 0.20 -0.84
N ALA A 65 -2.62 0.76 -0.68
CA ALA A 65 -1.42 0.28 -1.35
C ALA A 65 -0.27 0.23 -0.33
N GLU A 66 0.40 -0.90 -0.29
CA GLU A 66 1.50 -1.19 0.62
C GLU A 66 2.79 -1.50 -0.14
N THR A 67 3.92 -1.51 0.56
CA THR A 67 5.21 -1.86 -0.02
C THR A 67 5.82 -3.06 0.69
N HIS A 68 6.35 -4.02 -0.09
CA HIS A 68 7.03 -5.19 0.47
C HIS A 68 8.45 -5.35 -0.12
N ASN A 69 9.25 -4.28 0.01
CA ASN A 69 10.54 -4.10 -0.68
C ASN A 69 11.64 -4.99 -0.13
N SER A 70 11.99 -4.84 1.17
CA SER A 70 13.06 -5.60 1.81
C SER A 70 12.80 -7.11 1.83
N PRO A 71 11.59 -7.60 2.16
CA PRO A 71 11.30 -9.03 2.06
C PRO A 71 11.45 -9.56 0.64
N SER A 72 11.02 -8.82 -0.38
CA SER A 72 11.19 -9.22 -1.78
C SER A 72 12.64 -9.19 -2.28
N ALA A 73 13.52 -8.40 -1.64
CA ALA A 73 14.94 -8.45 -1.90
C ALA A 73 15.62 -9.72 -1.31
N LEU A 74 15.14 -10.18 -0.14
CA LEU A 74 15.66 -11.35 0.58
C LEU A 74 15.09 -12.67 0.05
N ASP A 75 13.79 -12.72 -0.19
CA ASP A 75 13.06 -13.82 -0.81
C ASP A 75 12.04 -13.25 -1.81
N PRO A 76 12.38 -13.19 -3.10
CA PRO A 76 11.51 -12.57 -4.09
C PRO A 76 10.12 -13.18 -4.22
N PHE A 77 9.96 -14.48 -4.03
CA PHE A 77 8.65 -15.14 -4.06
C PHE A 77 7.89 -14.92 -2.76
N GLY A 78 8.48 -15.30 -1.62
CA GLY A 78 7.85 -15.18 -0.31
C GLY A 78 7.50 -13.73 0.05
N GLY A 79 8.42 -12.80 -0.22
CA GLY A 79 8.17 -11.37 0.01
C GLY A 79 7.06 -10.81 -0.86
N ALA A 80 6.96 -11.20 -2.12
CA ALA A 80 5.95 -10.68 -3.04
C ALA A 80 4.54 -11.25 -2.78
N ILE A 81 4.41 -12.53 -2.51
CA ILE A 81 3.10 -13.14 -2.17
C ILE A 81 2.56 -12.53 -0.86
N THR A 82 3.44 -12.31 0.12
CA THR A 82 3.08 -11.65 1.39
C THR A 82 2.62 -10.21 1.18
N GLY A 83 3.22 -9.49 0.22
CA GLY A 83 2.76 -8.14 -0.15
C GLY A 83 1.30 -8.11 -0.58
N ILE A 84 0.86 -9.08 -1.39
CA ILE A 84 -0.54 -9.20 -1.85
C ILE A 84 -1.47 -9.60 -0.69
N VAL A 85 -1.16 -10.66 0.02
CA VAL A 85 -2.05 -11.12 1.10
C VAL A 85 -2.10 -10.12 2.26
N GLY A 86 -1.03 -9.35 2.47
CA GLY A 86 -0.98 -8.26 3.45
C GLY A 86 -1.95 -7.13 3.10
N VAL A 87 -1.88 -6.57 1.90
CA VAL A 87 -2.77 -5.47 1.49
C VAL A 87 -4.23 -5.90 1.36
N ASN A 88 -4.50 -7.17 1.05
CA ASN A 88 -5.86 -7.71 1.07
C ASN A 88 -6.45 -7.70 2.49
N ARG A 89 -5.61 -7.95 3.53
CA ARG A 89 -6.05 -7.87 4.94
C ARG A 89 -6.30 -6.44 5.40
N ASP A 90 -5.53 -5.46 4.94
CA ASP A 90 -5.83 -4.04 5.20
C ASP A 90 -7.23 -3.67 4.73
N ILE A 91 -7.61 -4.14 3.55
CA ILE A 91 -8.97 -3.94 3.04
C ILE A 91 -9.99 -4.66 3.90
N LEU A 92 -9.76 -5.92 4.24
CA LEU A 92 -10.66 -6.67 5.11
C LEU A 92 -10.79 -6.03 6.50
N GLY A 93 -9.71 -5.42 7.01
CA GLY A 93 -9.68 -4.69 8.29
C GLY A 93 -10.32 -3.30 8.23
N THR A 94 -10.71 -2.80 7.05
CA THR A 94 -11.31 -1.48 6.89
C THR A 94 -12.78 -1.48 7.28
N GLY A 95 -13.18 -0.53 8.11
CA GLY A 95 -14.50 -0.47 8.70
C GLY A 95 -14.82 -1.73 9.51
N LEU A 96 -16.00 -2.29 9.31
CA LEU A 96 -16.40 -3.58 9.90
C LEU A 96 -16.14 -4.77 8.97
N GLY A 97 -15.38 -4.54 7.88
CA GLY A 97 -14.97 -5.55 6.91
C GLY A 97 -15.34 -5.16 5.47
N ALA A 98 -14.36 -4.69 4.68
CA ALA A 98 -14.55 -4.49 3.26
C ALA A 98 -14.15 -5.74 2.46
N ARG A 99 -14.89 -6.04 1.39
CA ARG A 99 -14.58 -7.15 0.47
C ARG A 99 -13.55 -6.72 -0.56
N PRO A 100 -12.37 -7.33 -0.64
CA PRO A 100 -11.42 -7.10 -1.72
C PRO A 100 -12.02 -7.44 -3.09
N ILE A 101 -11.89 -6.55 -4.08
CA ILE A 101 -12.50 -6.71 -5.41
C ILE A 101 -11.52 -6.52 -6.56
N ALA A 102 -10.37 -5.91 -6.34
CA ALA A 102 -9.34 -5.74 -7.38
C ALA A 102 -7.98 -5.52 -6.76
N ASN A 103 -6.93 -6.09 -7.37
CA ASN A 103 -5.53 -5.76 -7.09
C ASN A 103 -4.95 -4.86 -8.18
N THR A 104 -4.00 -4.01 -7.79
CA THR A 104 -3.17 -3.17 -8.66
C THR A 104 -1.74 -3.19 -8.17
N ASP A 105 -0.77 -3.50 -9.05
CA ASP A 105 0.59 -3.78 -8.61
C ASP A 105 1.61 -3.00 -9.45
N VAL A 106 2.50 -2.29 -8.78
CA VAL A 106 3.54 -1.50 -9.45
C VAL A 106 4.93 -1.91 -8.94
N PHE A 107 5.88 -1.99 -9.85
CA PHE A 107 7.20 -2.53 -9.56
C PHE A 107 8.33 -1.63 -10.05
N CYS A 108 9.40 -1.55 -9.25
CA CYS A 108 10.67 -0.99 -9.70
C CYS A 108 11.77 -2.03 -9.54
N PHE A 109 12.43 -2.37 -10.63
CA PHE A 109 13.46 -3.42 -10.69
C PHE A 109 14.78 -2.92 -11.26
N GLY A 110 15.89 -3.55 -10.90
CA GLY A 110 17.09 -3.55 -11.73
C GLY A 110 16.80 -4.19 -13.10
N PRO A 111 17.49 -3.77 -14.18
CA PRO A 111 17.30 -4.36 -15.51
C PRO A 111 17.49 -5.88 -15.49
N PRO A 112 16.53 -6.68 -16.01
CA PRO A 112 16.63 -8.15 -15.97
C PRO A 112 17.80 -8.71 -16.79
N ASP A 113 18.27 -7.96 -17.77
CA ASP A 113 19.43 -8.24 -18.64
C ASP A 113 20.74 -7.62 -18.14
N TYR A 114 20.78 -7.19 -16.87
CA TYR A 114 21.97 -6.61 -16.25
C TYR A 114 23.16 -7.57 -16.36
N ASN A 115 24.27 -7.08 -16.89
CA ASN A 115 25.50 -7.85 -17.11
C ASN A 115 26.72 -7.26 -16.39
N GLY A 116 26.48 -6.22 -15.56
CA GLY A 116 27.53 -5.61 -14.74
C GLY A 116 27.90 -6.47 -13.53
N LYS A 117 28.93 -6.04 -12.80
CA LYS A 117 29.34 -6.67 -11.55
C LYS A 117 28.30 -6.38 -10.47
N LEU A 118 27.78 -7.44 -9.85
CA LEU A 118 26.91 -7.34 -8.69
C LEU A 118 27.75 -7.36 -7.39
N PRO A 119 27.39 -6.55 -6.38
CA PRO A 119 27.90 -6.75 -5.03
C PRO A 119 27.61 -8.18 -4.56
N ARG A 120 28.55 -8.73 -3.78
CA ARG A 120 28.37 -10.07 -3.20
C ARG A 120 27.13 -10.09 -2.31
N GLY A 121 26.36 -11.17 -2.34
CA GLY A 121 25.14 -11.35 -1.53
C GLY A 121 23.85 -10.87 -2.20
N LEU A 122 23.91 -10.06 -3.25
CA LEU A 122 22.73 -9.66 -4.00
C LEU A 122 22.32 -10.72 -5.04
N PHE A 123 21.02 -10.91 -5.19
CA PHE A 123 20.50 -11.71 -6.28
C PHE A 123 20.59 -10.96 -7.62
N HIS A 124 20.76 -11.71 -8.69
CA HIS A 124 20.69 -11.14 -10.03
C HIS A 124 19.28 -10.55 -10.29
N PRO A 125 19.17 -9.35 -10.92
CA PRO A 125 17.87 -8.72 -11.18
C PRO A 125 16.86 -9.62 -11.87
N SER A 126 17.28 -10.49 -12.80
CA SER A 126 16.37 -11.46 -13.44
C SER A 126 15.78 -12.50 -12.47
N ARG A 127 16.51 -12.87 -11.41
CA ARG A 127 16.01 -13.77 -10.37
C ARG A 127 14.96 -13.05 -9.52
N VAL A 128 15.25 -11.81 -9.11
CA VAL A 128 14.31 -10.97 -8.35
C VAL A 128 13.04 -10.74 -9.17
N PHE A 129 13.18 -10.32 -10.42
CA PHE A 129 12.09 -10.09 -11.35
C PHE A 129 11.16 -11.31 -11.48
N ARG A 130 11.71 -12.50 -11.73
CA ARG A 130 10.92 -13.73 -11.89
C ARG A 130 10.30 -14.20 -10.58
N GLY A 131 11.00 -14.07 -9.45
CA GLY A 131 10.49 -14.46 -8.15
C GLY A 131 9.33 -13.58 -7.71
N VAL A 132 9.45 -12.26 -7.84
CA VAL A 132 8.37 -11.31 -7.55
C VAL A 132 7.17 -11.58 -8.45
N HIS A 133 7.37 -11.79 -9.75
CA HIS A 133 6.30 -12.17 -10.67
C HIS A 133 5.52 -13.40 -10.19
N SER A 134 6.24 -14.46 -9.83
CA SER A 134 5.60 -15.70 -9.37
C SER A 134 4.84 -15.50 -8.06
N GLY A 135 5.40 -14.71 -7.10
CA GLY A 135 4.76 -14.44 -5.83
C GLY A 135 3.49 -13.61 -5.96
N VAL A 136 3.54 -12.51 -6.73
CA VAL A 136 2.37 -11.65 -6.96
C VAL A 136 1.28 -12.39 -7.72
N ARG A 137 1.65 -13.16 -8.77
CA ARG A 137 0.70 -14.00 -9.50
C ARG A 137 0.00 -15.00 -8.58
N SER A 138 0.75 -15.74 -7.76
CA SER A 138 0.16 -16.68 -6.79
C SER A 138 -0.75 -15.95 -5.81
N GLY A 139 -0.27 -14.87 -5.21
CA GLY A 139 -1.04 -14.09 -4.23
C GLY A 139 -2.40 -13.61 -4.76
N GLY A 140 -2.43 -13.04 -5.96
CA GLY A 140 -3.65 -12.56 -6.59
C GLY A 140 -4.57 -13.68 -7.09
N ASN A 141 -4.03 -14.59 -7.92
CA ASN A 141 -4.82 -15.64 -8.56
C ASN A 141 -5.42 -16.62 -7.53
N GLU A 142 -4.64 -17.04 -6.53
CA GLU A 142 -5.10 -17.98 -5.51
C GLU A 142 -6.04 -17.34 -4.47
N SER A 143 -5.99 -16.02 -4.30
CA SER A 143 -6.98 -15.26 -3.51
C SER A 143 -8.31 -15.08 -4.27
N GLY A 144 -8.34 -15.35 -5.58
CA GLY A 144 -9.52 -15.12 -6.41
C GLY A 144 -9.86 -13.63 -6.57
N ILE A 145 -8.85 -12.74 -6.52
CA ILE A 145 -9.00 -11.30 -6.70
C ILE A 145 -8.31 -10.90 -8.01
N PRO A 146 -9.00 -10.21 -8.95
CA PRO A 146 -8.41 -9.87 -10.23
C PRO A 146 -7.32 -8.80 -10.08
N THR A 147 -6.17 -9.01 -10.71
CA THR A 147 -5.14 -7.97 -10.88
C THR A 147 -5.47 -7.14 -12.12
N VAL A 148 -5.93 -5.91 -11.96
CA VAL A 148 -6.61 -5.16 -13.03
C VAL A 148 -5.71 -4.18 -13.77
N ASN A 149 -4.63 -3.68 -13.13
CA ASN A 149 -3.62 -2.83 -13.78
C ASN A 149 -2.31 -2.82 -12.99
N GLY A 150 -1.35 -2.06 -13.48
CA GLY A 150 -0.05 -1.83 -12.83
C GLY A 150 0.96 -1.18 -13.76
N ALA A 151 2.19 -1.04 -13.28
CA ALA A 151 3.30 -0.47 -14.04
C ALA A 151 4.63 -1.13 -13.66
N MET A 152 5.65 -0.99 -14.52
CA MET A 152 7.00 -1.45 -14.25
C MET A 152 8.02 -0.40 -14.64
N VAL A 153 8.93 -0.11 -13.72
CA VAL A 153 10.07 0.79 -13.93
C VAL A 153 11.37 0.01 -13.77
N PHE A 154 12.32 0.24 -14.66
CA PHE A 154 13.65 -0.37 -14.61
C PHE A 154 14.72 0.71 -14.49
N ASP A 155 15.54 0.60 -13.44
CA ASP A 155 16.71 1.45 -13.19
C ASP A 155 17.75 0.65 -12.41
N GLU A 156 19.03 0.84 -12.70
CA GLU A 156 20.11 0.10 -12.03
C GLU A 156 20.16 0.36 -10.52
N ARG A 157 19.64 1.48 -10.04
CA ARG A 157 19.57 1.80 -8.61
C ARG A 157 18.62 0.89 -7.82
N TYR A 158 17.74 0.12 -8.49
CA TYR A 158 16.89 -0.89 -7.84
C TYR A 158 17.52 -2.29 -7.78
N ILE A 159 18.79 -2.45 -8.21
CA ILE A 159 19.51 -3.73 -8.14
C ILE A 159 19.64 -4.22 -6.69
N GLY A 160 19.90 -3.31 -5.75
CA GLY A 160 20.06 -3.64 -4.34
C GLY A 160 18.73 -3.99 -3.67
N LYS A 161 17.70 -3.19 -3.93
CA LYS A 161 16.38 -3.34 -3.34
C LYS A 161 15.31 -3.02 -4.38
N PRO A 162 14.51 -4.01 -4.84
CA PRO A 162 13.36 -3.74 -5.68
C PRO A 162 12.31 -2.96 -4.89
N LEU A 163 11.47 -2.20 -5.57
CA LEU A 163 10.24 -1.70 -4.98
C LEU A 163 9.08 -2.55 -5.48
N VAL A 164 8.32 -3.08 -4.54
CA VAL A 164 7.16 -3.94 -4.79
C VAL A 164 5.97 -3.30 -4.10
N TYR A 165 5.17 -2.60 -4.89
CA TYR A 165 3.93 -1.99 -4.43
C TYR A 165 2.79 -2.94 -4.78
N CYS A 166 2.00 -3.28 -3.75
CA CYS A 166 0.79 -4.08 -3.89
C CYS A 166 -0.40 -3.24 -3.44
N GLY A 167 -1.40 -3.11 -4.28
CA GLY A 167 -2.59 -2.34 -4.00
C GLY A 167 -3.86 -3.20 -4.07
N THR A 168 -4.84 -2.88 -3.24
CA THR A 168 -6.15 -3.55 -3.25
C THR A 168 -7.27 -2.53 -3.10
N VAL A 169 -8.31 -2.72 -3.90
CA VAL A 169 -9.58 -2.00 -3.79
C VAL A 169 -10.60 -2.88 -3.09
N GLY A 170 -11.36 -2.31 -2.19
CA GLY A 170 -12.45 -2.96 -1.48
C GLY A 170 -13.78 -2.28 -1.65
N ILE A 171 -14.85 -3.06 -1.41
CA ILE A 171 -16.24 -2.57 -1.38
C ILE A 171 -16.94 -3.05 -0.12
N MET A 172 -17.76 -2.22 0.48
CA MET A 172 -18.63 -2.57 1.60
C MET A 172 -19.98 -1.85 1.50
N PRO A 173 -21.07 -2.41 2.07
CA PRO A 173 -22.32 -1.67 2.17
C PRO A 173 -22.08 -0.39 2.99
N ARG A 174 -22.76 0.71 2.68
CA ARG A 174 -22.69 1.92 3.53
C ARG A 174 -23.26 1.67 4.91
N ARG A 175 -24.36 0.91 4.96
CA ARG A 175 -25.06 0.55 6.21
C ARG A 175 -25.27 -0.94 6.29
N LEU A 176 -25.07 -1.48 7.47
CA LEU A 176 -25.40 -2.85 7.79
C LEU A 176 -26.91 -3.01 8.02
N ALA A 177 -27.40 -4.26 8.05
CA ALA A 177 -28.81 -4.57 8.28
C ALA A 177 -29.34 -4.07 9.63
N ASP A 178 -28.47 -3.93 10.62
CA ASP A 178 -28.78 -3.37 11.95
C ASP A 178 -28.79 -1.83 12.00
N GLY A 179 -28.49 -1.18 10.87
CA GLY A 179 -28.51 0.28 10.71
C GLY A 179 -27.20 0.99 11.02
N ARG A 180 -26.16 0.27 11.46
CA ARG A 180 -24.83 0.87 11.68
C ARG A 180 -24.17 1.27 10.35
N GLU A 181 -23.44 2.38 10.37
CA GLU A 181 -22.54 2.73 9.27
C GLU A 181 -21.37 1.73 9.26
N SER A 182 -21.08 1.10 8.11
CA SER A 182 -20.10 0.02 8.06
C SER A 182 -18.64 0.50 8.17
N HIS A 183 -18.39 1.80 8.04
CA HIS A 183 -17.06 2.40 8.26
C HIS A 183 -16.80 2.80 9.71
N ASP A 184 -17.80 2.69 10.61
CA ASP A 184 -17.68 3.05 12.01
C ASP A 184 -17.40 1.81 12.88
N LYS A 185 -16.32 1.85 13.63
CA LYS A 185 -15.94 0.83 14.61
C LYS A 185 -16.44 1.27 15.99
N THR A 186 -17.24 0.44 16.64
CA THR A 186 -17.93 0.77 17.90
C THR A 186 -17.72 -0.30 18.97
N PRO A 187 -16.46 -0.66 19.32
CA PRO A 187 -16.23 -1.62 20.40
C PRO A 187 -16.62 -1.03 21.76
N ALA A 188 -16.97 -1.90 22.69
CA ALA A 188 -17.28 -1.52 24.07
C ALA A 188 -16.45 -2.34 25.08
N PRO A 189 -16.19 -1.80 26.27
CA PRO A 189 -15.62 -2.60 27.34
C PRO A 189 -16.50 -3.84 27.63
N GLY A 190 -15.86 -5.01 27.72
CA GLY A 190 -16.52 -6.31 27.82
C GLY A 190 -16.71 -7.04 26.49
N ASP A 191 -16.48 -6.40 25.34
CA ASP A 191 -16.42 -7.12 24.08
C ASP A 191 -15.22 -8.07 24.06
N VAL A 192 -15.43 -9.27 23.53
CA VAL A 192 -14.45 -10.35 23.50
C VAL A 192 -13.51 -10.14 22.33
N VAL A 193 -12.22 -10.29 22.57
CA VAL A 193 -11.16 -10.20 21.56
C VAL A 193 -10.88 -11.58 20.98
N TYR A 194 -11.14 -11.76 19.70
CA TYR A 194 -10.79 -12.98 18.97
C TYR A 194 -9.58 -12.75 18.06
N MET A 195 -8.63 -13.71 18.09
CA MET A 195 -7.67 -13.88 17.01
C MET A 195 -8.23 -14.87 15.99
N VAL A 196 -8.31 -14.50 14.73
CA VAL A 196 -8.96 -15.27 13.65
C VAL A 196 -7.94 -15.58 12.55
N GLY A 197 -8.00 -16.80 12.02
CA GLY A 197 -7.20 -17.24 10.89
C GLY A 197 -5.98 -18.08 11.24
N GLY A 198 -4.81 -17.77 10.69
CA GLY A 198 -3.59 -18.56 10.84
C GLY A 198 -3.00 -18.57 12.24
N ARG A 199 -2.10 -19.51 12.47
CA ARG A 199 -1.40 -19.68 13.76
C ARG A 199 -0.16 -18.81 13.87
N VAL A 200 0.24 -18.49 15.09
CA VAL A 200 1.44 -17.70 15.38
C VAL A 200 2.71 -18.55 15.30
N GLY A 201 3.70 -18.09 14.58
CA GLY A 201 5.03 -18.67 14.48
C GLY A 201 6.13 -17.66 14.80
N SER A 202 7.39 -18.07 14.66
CA SER A 202 8.56 -17.17 14.74
C SER A 202 8.81 -16.39 13.46
N ASP A 203 8.05 -16.67 12.41
CA ASP A 203 8.13 -15.97 11.13
C ASP A 203 7.63 -14.53 11.29
N GLY A 204 8.31 -13.61 10.62
CA GLY A 204 7.95 -12.19 10.57
C GLY A 204 8.23 -11.39 11.86
N ILE A 205 8.84 -11.98 12.88
CA ILE A 205 9.26 -11.21 14.06
C ILE A 205 10.21 -10.08 13.60
N HIS A 206 9.82 -8.84 13.87
CA HIS A 206 10.48 -7.62 13.37
C HIS A 206 10.43 -7.43 11.85
N GLY A 207 9.55 -8.09 11.10
CA GLY A 207 9.45 -7.99 9.64
C GLY A 207 9.22 -6.56 9.16
N ALA A 208 8.28 -5.84 9.75
CA ALA A 208 8.03 -4.42 9.44
C ALA A 208 9.21 -3.51 9.83
N THR A 209 9.91 -3.82 10.93
CA THR A 209 11.13 -3.10 11.31
C THR A 209 12.20 -3.27 10.23
N PHE A 210 12.40 -4.48 9.72
CA PHE A 210 13.33 -4.75 8.62
C PHE A 210 12.93 -4.06 7.31
N SER A 211 11.65 -3.90 7.04
CA SER A 211 11.17 -3.16 5.86
C SER A 211 11.62 -1.70 5.86
N SER A 212 11.83 -1.11 7.05
CA SER A 212 12.27 0.27 7.25
C SER A 212 13.75 0.39 7.65
N LEU A 213 14.54 -0.65 7.51
CA LEU A 213 15.98 -0.65 7.76
C LEU A 213 16.78 -0.87 6.47
N GLU A 214 18.02 -0.37 6.49
CA GLU A 214 19.02 -0.72 5.49
C GLU A 214 19.29 -2.23 5.50
N LEU A 215 19.29 -2.86 4.33
CA LEU A 215 19.67 -4.28 4.21
C LEU A 215 21.19 -4.43 4.25
N THR A 216 21.63 -5.43 5.01
CA THR A 216 23.05 -5.78 5.20
C THR A 216 23.23 -7.30 5.07
N GLU A 217 24.49 -7.77 5.14
CA GLU A 217 24.84 -9.20 5.15
C GLU A 217 24.22 -9.96 6.32
N GLU A 218 23.87 -9.28 7.40
CA GLU A 218 23.33 -9.86 8.63
C GLU A 218 21.80 -9.91 8.61
N SER A 219 21.14 -9.38 7.57
CA SER A 219 19.68 -9.36 7.47
C SER A 219 19.14 -10.80 7.39
N PRO A 220 18.30 -11.24 8.36
CA PRO A 220 17.85 -12.62 8.42
C PRO A 220 16.76 -12.90 7.38
N SER A 221 16.90 -13.97 6.62
CA SER A 221 15.85 -14.44 5.70
C SER A 221 14.59 -14.94 6.44
N SER A 222 14.71 -15.31 7.72
CA SER A 222 13.57 -15.68 8.57
C SER A 222 12.62 -14.52 8.91
N ALA A 223 13.01 -13.27 8.62
CA ALA A 223 12.12 -12.11 8.73
C ALA A 223 11.06 -12.09 7.60
N VAL A 224 11.23 -12.89 6.55
CA VAL A 224 10.26 -12.99 5.46
C VAL A 224 9.19 -14.00 5.86
N GLN A 225 7.94 -13.54 5.89
CA GLN A 225 6.77 -14.41 6.05
C GLN A 225 6.42 -15.03 4.68
N ILE A 226 5.71 -16.14 4.70
CA ILE A 226 5.13 -16.74 3.50
C ILE A 226 3.61 -16.70 3.65
N GLY A 227 2.94 -16.00 2.75
CA GLY A 227 1.48 -15.91 2.74
C GLY A 227 0.80 -17.19 2.27
N ASP A 228 -0.39 -17.46 2.81
CA ASP A 228 -1.29 -18.56 2.41
C ASP A 228 -2.65 -17.99 1.93
N PRO A 229 -2.80 -17.76 0.61
CA PRO A 229 -4.03 -17.18 0.06
C PRO A 229 -5.29 -18.00 0.34
N ILE A 230 -5.20 -19.33 0.48
CA ILE A 230 -6.36 -20.19 0.73
C ILE A 230 -6.90 -19.98 2.14
N THR A 231 -6.01 -19.98 3.14
CA THR A 231 -6.39 -19.66 4.52
C THR A 231 -6.99 -18.26 4.60
N GLN A 232 -6.40 -17.29 3.91
CA GLN A 232 -6.94 -15.93 3.84
C GLN A 232 -8.32 -15.88 3.19
N LYS A 233 -8.55 -16.62 2.09
CA LYS A 233 -9.84 -16.63 1.40
C LYS A 233 -10.97 -17.17 2.29
N LYS A 234 -10.74 -18.27 3.00
CA LYS A 234 -11.71 -18.81 3.97
C LYS A 234 -12.02 -17.78 5.07
N MET A 235 -11.01 -17.13 5.61
CA MET A 235 -11.14 -16.10 6.63
C MET A 235 -11.92 -14.87 6.10
N ILE A 236 -11.67 -14.43 4.87
CA ILE A 236 -12.43 -13.34 4.24
C ILE A 236 -13.91 -13.70 4.18
N ASP A 237 -14.26 -14.87 3.66
CA ASP A 237 -15.65 -15.29 3.49
C ASP A 237 -16.38 -15.36 4.84
N MET A 238 -15.75 -15.93 5.87
CA MET A 238 -16.30 -16.00 7.23
C MET A 238 -16.52 -14.59 7.83
N ILE A 239 -15.53 -13.70 7.72
CA ILE A 239 -15.61 -12.35 8.29
C ILE A 239 -16.69 -11.52 7.60
N LEU A 240 -16.84 -11.62 6.28
CA LEU A 240 -17.87 -10.89 5.55
C LEU A 240 -19.28 -11.36 5.94
N GLU A 241 -19.48 -12.66 6.18
CA GLU A 241 -20.75 -13.20 6.68
C GLU A 241 -21.03 -12.71 8.12
N ALA A 242 -20.04 -12.79 9.01
CA ALA A 242 -20.16 -12.28 10.38
C ALA A 242 -20.44 -10.76 10.42
N ARG A 243 -19.87 -9.98 9.49
CA ARG A 243 -20.19 -8.56 9.33
C ARG A 243 -21.64 -8.35 8.94
N ASP A 244 -22.10 -9.08 7.92
CA ASP A 244 -23.47 -8.93 7.37
C ASP A 244 -24.53 -9.35 8.41
N ASP A 245 -24.20 -10.29 9.30
CA ASP A 245 -25.03 -10.69 10.44
C ASP A 245 -24.93 -9.70 11.64
N GLY A 246 -24.12 -8.65 11.54
CA GLY A 246 -24.00 -7.61 12.58
C GLY A 246 -23.23 -8.04 13.82
N ILE A 247 -22.47 -9.13 13.75
CA ILE A 247 -21.72 -9.73 14.88
C ILE A 247 -20.47 -8.90 15.22
N ILE A 248 -19.77 -8.38 14.20
CA ILE A 248 -18.48 -7.67 14.35
C ILE A 248 -18.71 -6.27 14.90
N GLN A 249 -17.95 -5.89 15.93
CA GLN A 249 -17.93 -4.53 16.52
C GLN A 249 -16.71 -3.74 16.08
N ILE A 250 -15.59 -4.42 15.89
CA ILE A 250 -14.32 -3.87 15.44
C ILE A 250 -13.49 -4.98 14.82
N ILE A 251 -12.69 -4.63 13.82
CA ILE A 251 -11.75 -5.53 13.16
C ILE A 251 -10.51 -4.76 12.73
N THR A 252 -9.34 -5.41 12.82
CA THR A 252 -8.10 -4.96 12.17
C THR A 252 -7.23 -6.17 11.84
N ASP A 253 -6.26 -6.01 10.94
CA ASP A 253 -5.30 -7.07 10.62
C ASP A 253 -4.18 -7.17 11.67
N ASN A 254 -3.54 -8.33 11.75
CA ASN A 254 -2.33 -8.54 12.52
C ASN A 254 -1.11 -8.36 11.60
N GLY A 255 -0.89 -7.14 11.15
CA GLY A 255 0.26 -6.75 10.34
C GLY A 255 1.51 -6.49 11.17
N ALA A 256 2.11 -5.34 10.99
CA ALA A 256 3.30 -4.89 11.72
C ALA A 256 3.09 -4.92 13.24
N GLY A 257 3.97 -5.61 13.94
CA GLY A 257 3.90 -5.75 15.41
C GLY A 257 2.85 -6.75 15.93
N GLY A 258 2.15 -7.45 15.03
CA GLY A 258 1.24 -8.55 15.39
C GLY A 258 0.13 -8.14 16.37
N LEU A 259 -0.10 -8.95 17.40
CA LEU A 259 -1.12 -8.68 18.42
C LEU A 259 -0.85 -7.42 19.24
N SER A 260 0.42 -7.00 19.37
CA SER A 260 0.74 -5.76 20.10
C SER A 260 0.22 -4.51 19.42
N SER A 261 0.22 -4.50 18.08
CA SER A 261 -0.33 -3.41 17.28
C SER A 261 -1.85 -3.53 17.16
N SER A 262 -2.36 -4.66 16.67
CA SER A 262 -3.79 -4.83 16.42
C SER A 262 -4.65 -4.61 17.68
N VAL A 263 -4.34 -5.30 18.79
CA VAL A 263 -5.08 -5.11 20.03
C VAL A 263 -4.79 -3.76 20.67
N GLY A 264 -3.53 -3.29 20.58
CA GLY A 264 -3.13 -1.99 21.14
C GLY A 264 -3.86 -0.81 20.49
N GLU A 265 -3.99 -0.82 19.17
CA GLU A 265 -4.74 0.20 18.42
C GLU A 265 -6.25 0.16 18.72
N MET A 266 -6.83 -1.05 18.74
CA MET A 266 -8.24 -1.23 19.08
C MET A 266 -8.56 -0.83 20.52
N ALA A 267 -7.64 -1.08 21.46
CA ALA A 267 -7.78 -0.75 22.86
C ALA A 267 -7.81 0.76 23.14
N GLU A 268 -7.36 1.60 22.20
CA GLU A 268 -7.50 3.06 22.30
C GLU A 268 -8.98 3.47 22.37
N LEU A 269 -9.82 2.82 21.55
CA LEU A 269 -11.25 3.14 21.46
C LEU A 269 -12.04 2.75 22.72
N THR A 270 -11.57 1.79 23.48
CA THR A 270 -12.20 1.30 24.72
C THR A 270 -11.47 1.73 25.98
N ASN A 271 -10.30 2.38 25.85
CA ASN A 271 -9.39 2.75 26.93
C ASN A 271 -8.79 1.54 27.66
N GLY A 272 -8.62 0.40 26.99
CA GLY A 272 -7.92 -0.75 27.55
C GLY A 272 -8.27 -2.09 26.95
N ALA A 273 -7.41 -3.08 27.18
CA ALA A 273 -7.62 -4.48 26.88
C ALA A 273 -6.85 -5.39 27.83
N ASP A 274 -7.33 -6.61 28.05
CA ASP A 274 -6.67 -7.68 28.82
C ASP A 274 -6.68 -8.96 28.01
N ILE A 275 -5.48 -9.43 27.57
CA ILE A 275 -5.34 -10.62 26.72
C ILE A 275 -4.44 -11.67 27.34
N ASP A 276 -4.72 -12.96 27.06
CA ASP A 276 -3.92 -14.11 27.47
C ASP A 276 -3.25 -14.78 26.27
N LEU A 277 -1.93 -14.68 26.19
CA LEU A 277 -1.14 -15.28 25.12
C LEU A 277 -1.01 -16.80 25.23
N SER A 278 -1.33 -17.40 26.37
CA SER A 278 -1.21 -18.87 26.59
C SER A 278 -2.25 -19.66 25.79
N VAL A 279 -3.35 -19.03 25.38
CA VAL A 279 -4.42 -19.65 24.58
C VAL A 279 -4.23 -19.45 23.08
N VAL A 280 -3.29 -18.60 22.66
CA VAL A 280 -3.01 -18.30 21.26
C VAL A 280 -2.52 -19.55 20.53
N PRO A 281 -3.13 -19.95 19.38
CA PRO A 281 -2.69 -21.10 18.62
C PRO A 281 -1.34 -20.86 17.96
N LEU A 282 -0.43 -21.81 18.13
CA LEU A 282 0.96 -21.72 17.68
C LEU A 282 1.27 -22.68 16.54
N LYS A 283 2.12 -22.26 15.57
CA LYS A 283 2.71 -23.12 14.54
C LYS A 283 3.73 -24.09 15.14
N GLN A 284 4.41 -23.68 16.21
CA GLN A 284 5.48 -24.42 16.87
C GLN A 284 5.47 -24.19 18.38
N ALA A 285 5.83 -25.20 19.15
CA ALA A 285 5.97 -25.07 20.60
C ALA A 285 7.24 -24.28 20.97
N GLY A 286 7.21 -23.64 22.16
CA GLY A 286 8.39 -23.03 22.77
C GLY A 286 8.60 -21.55 22.46
N LEU A 287 7.65 -20.89 21.79
CA LEU A 287 7.67 -19.43 21.64
C LEU A 287 7.49 -18.76 23.02
N SER A 288 8.31 -17.75 23.28
CA SER A 288 8.17 -16.90 24.46
C SER A 288 7.00 -15.93 24.31
N PRO A 289 6.44 -15.38 25.40
CA PRO A 289 5.30 -14.48 25.35
C PRO A 289 5.51 -13.27 24.44
N TRP A 290 6.71 -12.67 24.44
CA TRP A 290 6.99 -11.52 23.58
C TRP A 290 7.04 -11.90 22.09
N GLU A 291 7.54 -13.10 21.74
CA GLU A 291 7.52 -13.59 20.36
C GLU A 291 6.09 -13.79 19.86
N ILE A 292 5.21 -14.34 20.72
CA ILE A 292 3.79 -14.51 20.39
C ILE A 292 3.12 -13.16 20.18
N LEU A 293 3.41 -12.18 21.05
CA LEU A 293 2.80 -10.85 21.02
C LEU A 293 3.17 -10.05 19.76
N VAL A 294 4.45 -10.08 19.33
CA VAL A 294 4.96 -9.26 18.24
C VAL A 294 5.12 -10.00 16.92
N SER A 295 4.79 -11.29 16.85
CA SER A 295 4.87 -12.07 15.61
C SER A 295 3.97 -11.48 14.53
N GLU A 296 4.51 -11.34 13.34
CA GLU A 296 3.81 -10.87 12.15
C GLU A 296 3.43 -12.03 11.21
N SER A 297 3.26 -13.25 11.74
CA SER A 297 2.76 -14.41 10.97
C SER A 297 1.49 -14.03 10.23
N GLN A 298 1.42 -14.40 8.95
CA GLN A 298 0.38 -13.94 8.03
C GLN A 298 -1.00 -14.56 8.29
N GLU A 299 -2.02 -14.10 7.56
CA GLU A 299 -3.41 -14.56 7.54
C GLU A 299 -4.10 -14.50 8.91
N ARG A 300 -3.85 -13.44 9.68
CA ARG A 300 -4.49 -13.24 10.98
C ARG A 300 -5.20 -11.89 11.05
N MET A 301 -6.39 -11.92 11.64
CA MET A 301 -7.17 -10.74 12.00
C MET A 301 -7.45 -10.74 13.48
N THR A 302 -7.61 -9.56 14.07
CA THR A 302 -8.17 -9.37 15.40
C THR A 302 -9.58 -8.81 15.28
N VAL A 303 -10.54 -9.43 15.97
CA VAL A 303 -11.97 -9.10 15.86
C VAL A 303 -12.55 -8.92 17.26
N GLY A 304 -13.30 -7.83 17.48
CA GLY A 304 -14.09 -7.64 18.69
C GLY A 304 -15.55 -8.07 18.49
N VAL A 305 -16.05 -8.89 19.39
CA VAL A 305 -17.39 -9.49 19.34
C VAL A 305 -18.11 -9.31 20.68
N ARG A 306 -19.39 -8.94 20.65
CA ARG A 306 -20.17 -8.85 21.89
C ARG A 306 -20.30 -10.22 22.55
N PRO A 307 -20.28 -10.32 23.90
CA PRO A 307 -20.45 -11.60 24.60
C PRO A 307 -21.69 -12.40 24.15
N ALA A 308 -22.77 -11.71 23.81
CA ALA A 308 -24.02 -12.35 23.35
C ALA A 308 -23.89 -13.02 21.98
N ASP A 309 -22.95 -12.59 21.15
CA ASP A 309 -22.77 -13.05 19.76
C ASP A 309 -21.62 -14.07 19.62
N CYS A 310 -20.85 -14.33 20.69
CA CYS A 310 -19.69 -15.23 20.62
C CYS A 310 -20.03 -16.63 20.08
N ALA A 311 -21.15 -17.22 20.54
CA ALA A 311 -21.56 -18.55 20.08
C ALA A 311 -21.90 -18.59 18.58
N ALA A 312 -22.50 -17.51 18.05
CA ALA A 312 -22.78 -17.38 16.62
C ALA A 312 -21.50 -17.19 15.81
N PHE A 313 -20.56 -16.38 16.32
CA PHE A 313 -19.26 -16.17 15.71
C PHE A 313 -18.43 -17.46 15.62
N GLU A 314 -18.38 -18.23 16.71
CA GLU A 314 -17.66 -19.51 16.76
C GLU A 314 -18.31 -20.54 15.81
N ALA A 315 -19.64 -20.57 15.69
CA ALA A 315 -20.33 -21.44 14.75
C ALA A 315 -20.02 -21.09 13.28
N LEU A 316 -19.93 -19.79 12.94
CA LEU A 316 -19.49 -19.36 11.62
C LEU A 316 -18.04 -19.77 11.34
N ALA A 317 -17.16 -19.61 12.31
CA ALA A 317 -15.77 -20.03 12.20
C ALA A 317 -15.65 -21.53 11.93
N GLU A 318 -16.42 -22.37 12.63
CA GLU A 318 -16.48 -23.81 12.40
C GLU A 318 -17.02 -24.14 11.00
N LEU A 319 -18.10 -23.45 10.55
CA LEU A 319 -18.69 -23.63 9.23
C LEU A 319 -17.70 -23.37 8.09
N HIS A 320 -16.91 -22.31 8.22
CA HIS A 320 -15.89 -21.93 7.23
C HIS A 320 -14.53 -22.62 7.43
N GLU A 321 -14.39 -23.50 8.42
CA GLU A 321 -13.13 -24.15 8.81
C GLU A 321 -12.00 -23.13 9.09
N VAL A 322 -12.31 -22.06 9.82
CA VAL A 322 -11.38 -20.99 10.25
C VAL A 322 -11.14 -21.11 11.73
N GLU A 323 -9.88 -21.06 12.17
CA GLU A 323 -9.58 -20.95 13.59
C GLU A 323 -9.97 -19.56 14.11
N ALA A 324 -10.83 -19.51 15.15
CA ALA A 324 -11.16 -18.31 15.90
C ALA A 324 -10.97 -18.59 17.38
N THR A 325 -10.03 -17.87 17.99
CA THR A 325 -9.64 -18.09 19.39
C THR A 325 -9.93 -16.85 20.21
N ASN A 326 -10.76 -17.00 21.25
CA ASN A 326 -10.93 -15.98 22.28
C ASN A 326 -9.61 -15.82 23.04
N ILE A 327 -9.00 -14.64 22.93
CA ILE A 327 -7.72 -14.31 23.56
C ILE A 327 -7.86 -13.31 24.72
N GLY A 328 -9.06 -12.79 25.00
CA GLY A 328 -9.30 -11.83 26.07
C GLY A 328 -10.49 -10.91 25.81
N GLU A 329 -10.47 -9.74 26.41
CA GLU A 329 -11.55 -8.77 26.34
C GLU A 329 -11.06 -7.32 26.28
N PHE A 330 -11.85 -6.43 25.71
CA PHE A 330 -11.66 -4.98 25.84
C PHE A 330 -12.12 -4.51 27.21
N THR A 331 -11.40 -3.54 27.77
CA THR A 331 -11.66 -3.00 29.12
C THR A 331 -11.68 -1.47 29.10
N ASP A 332 -12.08 -0.86 30.21
CA ASP A 332 -11.91 0.58 30.49
C ASP A 332 -10.89 0.78 31.65
N SER A 333 -9.80 0.01 31.61
CA SER A 333 -8.81 0.00 32.70
C SER A 333 -7.73 1.09 32.56
N GLY A 334 -7.66 1.79 31.44
CA GLY A 334 -6.57 2.72 31.11
C GLY A 334 -5.27 2.02 30.69
N ALA A 335 -5.28 0.70 30.52
CA ALA A 335 -4.09 -0.09 30.27
C ALA A 335 -4.30 -1.23 29.26
N PHE A 336 -3.27 -1.52 28.49
CA PHE A 336 -3.12 -2.76 27.74
C PHE A 336 -2.39 -3.76 28.62
N VAL A 337 -3.12 -4.78 29.09
CA VAL A 337 -2.61 -5.85 29.95
C VAL A 337 -2.41 -7.11 29.12
N VAL A 338 -1.22 -7.69 29.20
CA VAL A 338 -0.89 -8.95 28.53
C VAL A 338 -0.50 -9.99 29.56
N ARG A 339 -1.12 -11.15 29.50
CA ARG A 339 -0.88 -12.28 30.38
C ARG A 339 -0.30 -13.47 29.63
N PHE A 340 0.31 -14.37 30.39
CA PHE A 340 0.61 -15.72 29.93
C PHE A 340 0.09 -16.68 31.03
N GLY A 341 -1.10 -17.20 30.85
CA GLY A 341 -1.90 -17.83 31.87
C GLY A 341 -2.25 -16.84 32.98
N GLN A 342 -1.90 -17.19 34.21
CA GLN A 342 -2.17 -16.32 35.36
C GLN A 342 -1.12 -15.22 35.59
N THR A 343 -0.03 -15.20 34.81
CA THR A 343 1.09 -14.29 35.04
C THR A 343 0.99 -13.08 34.11
N PRO A 344 0.89 -11.84 34.59
CA PRO A 344 1.03 -10.66 33.80
C PRO A 344 2.47 -10.55 33.24
N VAL A 345 2.61 -10.40 31.92
CA VAL A 345 3.91 -10.27 31.25
C VAL A 345 4.14 -8.87 30.67
N ALA A 346 3.06 -8.11 30.49
CA ALA A 346 3.13 -6.69 30.17
C ALA A 346 1.93 -5.95 30.78
N HIS A 347 2.13 -4.68 31.15
CA HIS A 347 1.12 -3.75 31.61
C HIS A 347 1.52 -2.35 31.16
N LEU A 348 0.88 -1.84 30.13
CA LEU A 348 1.24 -0.59 29.47
C LEU A 348 0.06 0.38 29.52
N PRO A 349 0.23 1.61 30.03
CA PRO A 349 -0.80 2.64 29.89
C PRO A 349 -1.13 2.88 28.40
N ILE A 350 -2.41 3.03 28.07
CA ILE A 350 -2.85 3.32 26.68
C ILE A 350 -2.17 4.59 26.17
N SER A 351 -2.11 5.65 26.97
CA SER A 351 -1.43 6.90 26.60
C SER A 351 0.06 6.71 26.28
N PHE A 352 0.75 5.78 26.93
CA PHE A 352 2.14 5.47 26.63
C PHE A 352 2.28 4.75 25.29
N LEU A 353 1.36 3.85 24.95
CA LEU A 353 1.35 3.15 23.67
C LEU A 353 1.20 4.10 22.49
N HIS A 354 0.31 5.08 22.59
CA HIS A 354 -0.01 5.97 21.48
C HIS A 354 0.85 7.24 21.47
N ASP A 355 1.11 7.86 22.63
CA ASP A 355 1.80 9.16 22.72
C ASP A 355 3.25 9.05 23.25
N GLY A 356 3.69 7.84 23.66
CA GLY A 356 5.00 7.62 24.30
C GLY A 356 6.22 7.77 23.40
N CYS A 357 6.03 7.89 22.07
CA CYS A 357 7.15 8.02 21.14
C CYS A 357 7.53 9.49 20.95
N PRO A 358 8.75 9.94 21.36
CA PRO A 358 9.14 11.32 21.20
C PRO A 358 9.26 11.70 19.72
N GLN A 359 8.83 12.91 19.39
CA GLN A 359 8.95 13.48 18.07
C GLN A 359 10.44 13.73 17.74
N LEU A 360 10.87 13.35 16.54
CA LEU A 360 12.23 13.62 16.05
C LEU A 360 12.35 15.10 15.68
N LEU A 361 13.53 15.69 15.96
CA LEU A 361 13.92 17.01 15.47
C LEU A 361 14.98 16.79 14.37
N LEU A 362 14.69 17.22 13.15
CA LEU A 362 15.52 16.99 11.99
C LEU A 362 15.87 18.30 11.26
N GLU A 363 17.06 18.34 10.67
CA GLU A 363 17.52 19.44 9.83
C GLU A 363 17.50 19.03 8.37
N SER A 364 16.97 19.87 7.49
CA SER A 364 17.00 19.66 6.05
C SER A 364 17.51 20.89 5.31
N GLU A 365 18.27 20.66 4.24
CA GLU A 365 18.88 21.74 3.47
C GLU A 365 18.78 21.43 1.97
N TRP A 366 18.01 22.27 1.27
CA TRP A 366 17.82 22.20 -0.16
C TRP A 366 18.86 23.05 -0.88
N THR A 367 19.51 22.47 -1.88
CA THR A 367 20.29 23.18 -2.89
C THR A 367 19.90 22.61 -4.24
N PRO A 368 19.44 23.42 -5.20
CA PRO A 368 19.07 22.94 -6.52
C PRO A 368 20.21 22.18 -7.18
N PRO A 369 19.97 21.02 -7.77
CA PRO A 369 20.99 20.32 -8.53
C PRO A 369 21.33 21.11 -9.80
N VAL A 370 22.60 21.04 -10.20
CA VAL A 370 23.05 21.64 -11.46
C VAL A 370 22.92 20.62 -12.57
N HIS A 371 22.17 20.96 -13.60
CA HIS A 371 21.97 20.11 -14.77
C HIS A 371 22.69 20.66 -15.99
N ASP A 372 23.37 19.79 -16.71
CA ASP A 372 23.87 20.13 -18.04
C ASP A 372 22.71 20.22 -19.03
N THR A 373 22.73 21.22 -19.89
CA THR A 373 21.76 21.33 -20.97
C THR A 373 21.94 20.15 -21.94
N MET A 374 20.99 19.22 -21.92
CA MET A 374 21.00 18.12 -22.88
C MET A 374 20.68 18.66 -24.28
N VAL A 375 21.63 18.58 -25.19
CA VAL A 375 21.38 18.81 -26.60
C VAL A 375 20.95 17.48 -27.23
N PRO A 376 19.72 17.39 -27.80
CA PRO A 376 19.30 16.18 -28.48
C PRO A 376 20.28 15.83 -29.60
N PRO A 377 20.68 14.55 -29.74
CA PRO A 377 21.57 14.16 -30.83
C PRO A 377 20.88 14.45 -32.15
N GLN A 378 21.57 15.20 -33.01
CA GLN A 378 21.08 15.42 -34.39
C GLN A 378 21.18 14.08 -35.14
N THR A 379 20.08 13.66 -35.75
CA THR A 379 20.02 12.46 -36.58
C THR A 379 19.20 12.76 -37.84
N ASP A 380 19.58 12.17 -38.97
CA ASP A 380 18.80 12.21 -40.17
C ASP A 380 17.58 11.25 -40.15
N ALA A 381 16.74 11.32 -41.13
CA ALA A 381 15.55 10.45 -41.20
C ALA A 381 15.89 8.95 -41.25
N ALA A 382 17.04 8.58 -41.82
CA ALA A 382 17.50 7.19 -41.86
C ALA A 382 17.95 6.71 -40.47
N GLY A 383 18.59 7.56 -39.67
CA GLY A 383 18.98 7.28 -38.28
C GLY A 383 17.80 7.23 -37.31
N MET A 384 16.70 7.95 -37.62
CA MET A 384 15.51 8.03 -36.75
C MET A 384 14.86 6.67 -36.53
N GLY A 385 14.78 5.81 -37.56
CA GLY A 385 14.28 4.44 -37.43
C GLY A 385 15.07 3.61 -36.43
N GLY A 386 16.40 3.77 -36.42
CA GLY A 386 17.26 3.13 -35.44
C GLY A 386 17.05 3.67 -34.02
N VAL A 387 16.81 4.97 -33.85
CA VAL A 387 16.47 5.58 -32.55
C VAL A 387 15.16 5.02 -32.04
N LEU A 388 14.12 5.00 -32.87
CA LEU A 388 12.81 4.43 -32.52
C LEU A 388 12.93 2.97 -32.10
N GLY A 389 13.64 2.13 -32.88
CA GLY A 389 13.86 0.73 -32.54
C GLY A 389 14.53 0.54 -31.18
N ARG A 390 15.55 1.34 -30.86
CA ARG A 390 16.19 1.31 -29.54
C ARG A 390 15.28 1.78 -28.42
N LEU A 391 14.45 2.78 -28.64
CA LEU A 391 13.45 3.24 -27.66
C LEU A 391 12.43 2.14 -27.37
N MET A 392 11.86 1.53 -28.41
CA MET A 392 10.87 0.45 -28.25
C MET A 392 11.45 -0.80 -27.58
N ALA A 393 12.74 -1.03 -27.69
CA ALA A 393 13.43 -2.15 -27.05
C ALA A 393 13.81 -1.89 -25.58
N ARG A 394 13.70 -0.65 -25.09
CA ARG A 394 14.05 -0.35 -23.70
C ARG A 394 13.07 -1.04 -22.74
N PRO A 395 13.54 -1.65 -21.61
CA PRO A 395 12.66 -2.31 -20.65
C PRO A 395 11.49 -1.46 -20.15
N ASN A 396 11.70 -0.15 -20.00
CA ASN A 396 10.64 0.79 -19.57
C ASN A 396 9.54 1.01 -20.65
N VAL A 397 9.83 0.74 -21.90
CA VAL A 397 8.91 0.95 -23.04
C VAL A 397 8.40 -0.37 -23.62
N ALA A 398 9.24 -1.40 -23.65
CA ALA A 398 8.93 -2.71 -24.22
C ALA A 398 7.70 -3.36 -23.58
N SER A 399 7.04 -4.25 -24.33
CA SER A 399 5.84 -4.96 -23.89
C SER A 399 6.05 -5.69 -22.54
N LYS A 400 5.05 -5.61 -21.68
CA LYS A 400 4.93 -6.36 -20.42
C LYS A 400 3.96 -7.55 -20.55
N GLU A 401 3.55 -7.88 -21.76
CA GLU A 401 2.53 -8.88 -22.06
C GLU A 401 2.78 -10.22 -21.37
N TRP A 402 4.03 -10.73 -21.41
CA TRP A 402 4.41 -11.99 -20.75
C TRP A 402 4.09 -11.98 -19.25
N TRP A 403 4.33 -10.86 -18.55
CA TRP A 403 4.05 -10.71 -17.13
C TRP A 403 2.54 -10.62 -16.88
N VAL A 404 1.87 -9.71 -17.58
CA VAL A 404 0.48 -9.34 -17.35
C VAL A 404 -0.48 -10.48 -17.69
N ARG A 405 -0.24 -11.23 -18.77
CA ARG A 405 -1.12 -12.34 -19.17
C ARG A 405 -1.11 -13.55 -18.22
N SER A 406 -0.22 -13.57 -17.23
CA SER A 406 -0.22 -14.59 -16.19
C SER A 406 -1.18 -14.32 -15.05
N TYR A 407 -1.64 -13.07 -14.95
CA TYR A 407 -2.64 -12.65 -13.96
C TYR A 407 -4.05 -13.04 -14.40
N ASP A 408 -4.87 -13.38 -13.41
CA ASP A 408 -6.29 -13.52 -13.62
C ASP A 408 -6.96 -12.14 -13.47
N HIS A 409 -7.30 -11.49 -14.56
CA HIS A 409 -7.94 -10.17 -14.54
C HIS A 409 -9.46 -10.24 -14.71
N GLU A 410 -10.04 -11.42 -14.84
CA GLU A 410 -11.48 -11.61 -15.09
C GLU A 410 -12.19 -12.42 -14.01
N VAL A 411 -11.45 -12.93 -13.04
CA VAL A 411 -12.06 -13.61 -11.89
C VAL A 411 -13.05 -12.67 -11.22
N ILE A 412 -14.16 -13.18 -10.73
CA ILE A 412 -15.36 -12.47 -10.24
C ILE A 412 -16.13 -11.64 -11.30
N ALA A 413 -15.73 -11.66 -12.58
CA ALA A 413 -16.45 -11.10 -13.73
C ALA A 413 -16.87 -9.62 -13.61
N GLN A 414 -15.98 -8.77 -13.06
CA GLN A 414 -16.24 -7.33 -12.85
C GLN A 414 -15.40 -6.41 -13.76
N SER A 415 -14.42 -6.94 -14.51
CA SER A 415 -13.51 -6.14 -15.34
C SER A 415 -14.20 -5.61 -16.60
N VAL A 416 -14.17 -4.28 -16.79
CA VAL A 416 -14.73 -3.56 -17.94
C VAL A 416 -13.60 -3.09 -18.87
N ILE A 417 -12.68 -2.23 -18.36
CA ILE A 417 -11.43 -1.92 -19.05
C ILE A 417 -10.33 -2.74 -18.41
N LYS A 418 -9.75 -3.63 -19.20
CA LYS A 418 -8.75 -4.63 -18.81
C LYS A 418 -7.33 -4.11 -19.07
N PRO A 419 -6.28 -4.78 -18.57
CA PRO A 419 -4.90 -4.42 -18.87
C PRO A 419 -4.57 -4.37 -20.37
N PHE A 420 -5.24 -5.23 -21.16
CA PHE A 420 -5.16 -5.19 -22.61
C PHE A 420 -6.53 -4.93 -23.24
N CYS A 421 -6.55 -3.95 -24.13
CA CYS A 421 -7.70 -3.41 -24.82
C CYS A 421 -7.64 -3.70 -26.32
N GLY A 422 -8.67 -3.29 -27.05
CA GLY A 422 -8.80 -3.45 -28.48
C GLY A 422 -9.37 -4.80 -28.90
N ILE A 423 -9.65 -4.94 -30.19
CA ILE A 423 -10.31 -6.13 -30.75
C ILE A 423 -9.48 -7.41 -30.58
N ASN A 424 -8.16 -7.26 -30.52
CA ASN A 424 -7.23 -8.40 -30.32
C ASN A 424 -6.77 -8.56 -28.87
N HIS A 425 -7.19 -7.67 -27.96
CA HIS A 425 -6.71 -7.63 -26.58
C HIS A 425 -5.18 -7.59 -26.49
N ASP A 426 -4.53 -6.70 -27.23
CA ASP A 426 -3.08 -6.57 -27.36
C ASP A 426 -2.56 -5.13 -27.17
N ALA A 427 -3.46 -4.15 -27.05
CA ALA A 427 -3.12 -2.75 -26.75
C ALA A 427 -3.19 -2.49 -25.25
N PRO A 428 -2.16 -1.86 -24.61
CA PRO A 428 -2.20 -1.54 -23.21
C PRO A 428 -3.28 -0.50 -22.89
N GLY A 429 -3.97 -0.64 -21.74
CA GLY A 429 -4.92 0.34 -21.22
C GLY A 429 -4.22 1.41 -20.39
N ASP A 430 -4.84 2.60 -20.27
CA ASP A 430 -4.33 3.69 -19.44
C ASP A 430 -4.70 3.49 -17.95
N ALA A 431 -5.94 3.06 -17.68
CA ALA A 431 -6.45 2.75 -16.36
C ALA A 431 -7.39 1.53 -16.42
N ALA A 432 -7.69 0.96 -15.27
CA ALA A 432 -8.71 -0.08 -15.16
C ALA A 432 -10.06 0.54 -14.85
N VAL A 433 -11.12 -0.05 -15.39
CA VAL A 433 -12.51 0.19 -15.00
C VAL A 433 -13.14 -1.13 -14.60
N ILE A 434 -13.70 -1.19 -13.42
CA ILE A 434 -14.43 -2.36 -12.92
C ILE A 434 -15.88 -1.98 -12.61
N ALA A 435 -16.80 -2.95 -12.73
CA ALA A 435 -18.21 -2.84 -12.31
C ALA A 435 -18.40 -3.65 -11.01
N PRO A 436 -18.23 -3.07 -9.82
CA PRO A 436 -18.19 -3.79 -8.54
C PRO A 436 -19.46 -4.59 -8.22
N LEU A 437 -20.60 -4.20 -8.78
CA LEU A 437 -21.90 -4.85 -8.59
C LEU A 437 -22.38 -5.47 -9.90
N HIS A 438 -22.66 -6.77 -9.86
CA HIS A 438 -23.20 -7.48 -11.03
C HIS A 438 -24.56 -6.90 -11.45
N GLY A 439 -24.67 -6.59 -12.75
CA GLY A 439 -25.89 -5.97 -13.31
C GLY A 439 -25.97 -4.45 -13.10
N GLY A 440 -25.06 -3.85 -12.34
CA GLY A 440 -24.93 -2.41 -12.21
C GLY A 440 -24.24 -1.78 -13.43
N THR A 441 -24.46 -0.47 -13.61
CA THR A 441 -23.80 0.32 -14.68
C THR A 441 -22.77 1.31 -14.13
N GLN A 442 -22.75 1.57 -12.85
CA GLN A 442 -21.74 2.40 -12.20
C GLN A 442 -20.45 1.62 -12.02
N GLY A 443 -19.32 2.26 -12.17
CA GLY A 443 -17.99 1.64 -12.07
C GLY A 443 -17.05 2.33 -11.11
N ALA A 444 -15.96 1.65 -10.81
CA ALA A 444 -14.78 2.23 -10.17
C ALA A 444 -13.61 2.28 -11.17
N VAL A 445 -12.91 3.41 -11.17
CA VAL A 445 -11.70 3.63 -11.97
C VAL A 445 -10.49 3.47 -11.06
N ILE A 446 -9.46 2.78 -11.54
CA ILE A 446 -8.20 2.58 -10.81
C ILE A 446 -7.05 2.95 -11.74
N SER A 447 -6.21 3.87 -11.31
CA SER A 447 -5.05 4.32 -12.07
C SER A 447 -3.82 4.56 -11.18
N ASN A 448 -2.66 4.69 -11.81
CA ASN A 448 -1.39 4.91 -11.14
C ASN A 448 -0.54 5.93 -11.92
N GLY A 449 0.33 6.65 -11.18
CA GLY A 449 1.38 7.48 -11.74
C GLY A 449 2.70 7.27 -11.00
N ILE A 450 3.80 7.12 -11.76
CA ILE A 450 5.13 6.86 -11.20
C ILE A 450 6.25 7.37 -12.13
N ALA A 451 7.04 8.33 -11.67
CA ALA A 451 8.05 9.00 -12.47
C ALA A 451 9.41 9.15 -11.74
N PRO A 452 10.06 8.08 -11.24
CA PRO A 452 11.22 8.18 -10.34
C PRO A 452 12.44 8.87 -10.97
N ARG A 453 12.61 8.84 -12.29
CA ARG A 453 13.72 9.52 -12.97
C ARG A 453 13.64 11.04 -12.90
N TYR A 454 12.46 11.60 -12.67
CA TYR A 454 12.32 13.03 -12.45
C TYR A 454 12.88 13.48 -11.10
N SER A 455 13.10 12.53 -10.14
CA SER A 455 13.80 12.85 -8.89
C SER A 455 15.25 13.30 -9.10
N ASP A 456 15.87 12.92 -10.22
CA ASP A 456 17.21 13.35 -10.59
C ASP A 456 17.22 14.84 -11.01
N ILE A 457 16.09 15.38 -11.42
CA ILE A 457 15.89 16.79 -11.79
C ILE A 457 15.40 17.58 -10.57
N ASP A 458 14.21 17.24 -10.06
CA ASP A 458 13.61 17.84 -8.88
C ASP A 458 12.49 16.93 -8.34
N THR A 459 12.51 16.64 -7.06
CA THR A 459 11.49 15.80 -6.42
C THR A 459 10.12 16.46 -6.32
N TYR A 460 10.05 17.80 -6.39
CA TYR A 460 8.78 18.52 -6.55
C TYR A 460 8.14 18.17 -7.89
N SER A 461 8.89 18.33 -8.98
CA SER A 461 8.41 17.99 -10.32
C SER A 461 8.08 16.51 -10.48
N MET A 462 8.86 15.62 -9.84
CA MET A 462 8.57 14.19 -9.82
C MET A 462 7.21 13.90 -9.16
N ALA A 463 6.96 14.44 -7.97
CA ALA A 463 5.72 14.20 -7.25
C ALA A 463 4.50 14.77 -7.98
N ALA A 464 4.63 16.00 -8.51
CA ALA A 464 3.60 16.61 -9.35
C ALA A 464 3.27 15.76 -10.58
N ALA A 465 4.30 15.24 -11.27
CA ALA A 465 4.12 14.37 -12.43
C ALA A 465 3.43 13.05 -12.07
N CYS A 466 3.72 12.45 -10.90
CA CYS A 466 3.04 11.23 -10.47
C CYS A 466 1.53 11.45 -10.24
N VAL A 467 1.15 12.56 -9.60
CA VAL A 467 -0.27 12.91 -9.41
C VAL A 467 -0.96 13.16 -10.75
N ASP A 468 -0.33 13.97 -11.61
CA ASP A 468 -0.87 14.32 -12.93
C ASP A 468 -1.01 13.09 -13.83
N GLU A 469 -0.02 12.18 -13.84
CA GLU A 469 -0.08 10.93 -14.62
C GLU A 469 -1.26 10.05 -14.15
N ALA A 470 -1.42 9.83 -12.85
CA ALA A 470 -2.53 9.05 -12.32
C ALA A 470 -3.88 9.65 -12.72
N LEU A 471 -4.03 10.97 -12.63
CA LEU A 471 -5.26 11.67 -13.01
C LEU A 471 -5.52 11.57 -14.52
N ARG A 472 -4.51 11.80 -15.37
CA ARG A 472 -4.66 11.68 -16.83
C ARG A 472 -5.07 10.28 -17.26
N ASN A 473 -4.45 9.26 -16.67
CA ASN A 473 -4.80 7.86 -16.92
C ASN A 473 -6.28 7.59 -16.59
N ALA A 474 -6.77 8.11 -15.45
CA ALA A 474 -8.17 8.00 -15.07
C ALA A 474 -9.12 8.76 -16.04
N VAL A 475 -8.72 9.96 -16.47
CA VAL A 475 -9.50 10.77 -17.43
C VAL A 475 -9.65 10.07 -18.77
N CYS A 476 -8.58 9.38 -19.24
CA CYS A 476 -8.61 8.65 -20.52
C CYS A 476 -9.69 7.57 -20.59
N VAL A 477 -10.09 6.99 -19.45
CA VAL A 477 -11.16 5.96 -19.41
C VAL A 477 -12.53 6.52 -19.03
N GLY A 478 -12.63 7.81 -18.66
CA GLY A 478 -13.88 8.49 -18.38
C GLY A 478 -14.25 8.59 -16.89
N VAL A 479 -13.28 8.82 -16.00
CA VAL A 479 -13.54 9.06 -14.57
C VAL A 479 -14.39 10.31 -14.36
N ASP A 480 -15.22 10.27 -13.34
CA ASP A 480 -15.93 11.43 -12.82
C ASP A 480 -14.99 12.25 -11.91
N LEU A 481 -14.62 13.46 -12.37
CA LEU A 481 -13.67 14.31 -11.66
C LEU A 481 -14.19 14.88 -10.33
N ASP A 482 -15.49 14.85 -10.09
CA ASP A 482 -16.08 15.30 -8.83
C ASP A 482 -15.97 14.24 -7.72
N MET A 483 -15.61 13.00 -8.08
CA MET A 483 -15.43 11.90 -7.12
C MET A 483 -14.16 11.10 -7.44
N ILE A 484 -13.02 11.69 -7.08
CA ILE A 484 -11.68 11.10 -7.20
C ILE A 484 -10.94 11.19 -5.87
N ALA A 485 -10.21 10.16 -5.51
CA ALA A 485 -9.38 10.10 -4.31
C ALA A 485 -8.03 9.47 -4.61
N GLY A 486 -6.98 9.94 -3.94
CA GLY A 486 -5.60 9.53 -4.15
C GLY A 486 -5.00 8.76 -2.98
N LEU A 487 -3.90 8.08 -3.26
CA LEU A 487 -3.02 7.42 -2.28
C LEU A 487 -1.58 7.76 -2.61
N ASP A 488 -0.84 8.25 -1.62
CA ASP A 488 0.57 8.60 -1.74
C ASP A 488 1.46 7.51 -1.12
N ASN A 489 2.32 6.90 -1.93
CA ASN A 489 3.24 5.86 -1.47
C ASN A 489 4.69 6.26 -1.72
N PHE A 490 5.37 6.65 -0.66
CA PHE A 490 6.77 7.08 -0.71
C PHE A 490 7.71 5.89 -0.49
N CYS A 491 8.70 5.75 -1.37
CA CYS A 491 9.89 4.92 -1.15
C CYS A 491 11.13 5.79 -1.24
N TRP A 492 11.82 5.95 -0.12
CA TRP A 492 12.91 6.93 0.02
C TRP A 492 14.19 6.30 0.55
N PRO A 493 15.37 6.76 0.09
CA PRO A 493 16.63 6.41 0.73
C PRO A 493 16.71 6.99 2.15
N ASP A 494 17.72 6.60 2.92
CA ASP A 494 17.91 7.16 4.27
C ASP A 494 18.09 8.68 4.19
N SER A 495 17.18 9.42 4.80
CA SER A 495 17.11 10.87 4.81
C SER A 495 17.48 11.48 6.16
N VAL A 496 18.12 10.72 7.04
CA VAL A 496 18.63 11.20 8.31
C VAL A 496 20.15 11.33 8.22
N GLU A 497 20.67 12.54 8.45
CA GLU A 497 22.11 12.78 8.43
C GLU A 497 22.84 11.92 9.47
N SER A 498 23.87 11.23 9.01
CA SER A 498 24.73 10.39 9.85
C SER A 498 26.06 10.13 9.15
N ALA A 499 27.01 9.49 9.85
CA ALA A 499 28.26 9.08 9.22
C ALA A 499 28.08 8.15 8.01
N LYS A 500 26.97 7.36 7.98
CA LYS A 500 26.61 6.49 6.85
C LYS A 500 25.79 7.20 5.77
N THR A 501 25.23 8.36 6.08
CA THR A 501 24.36 9.15 5.20
C THR A 501 24.72 10.63 5.34
N PRO A 502 25.88 11.07 4.86
CA PRO A 502 26.33 12.47 5.00
C PRO A 502 25.48 13.45 4.20
N ASP A 503 24.73 12.96 3.19
CA ASP A 503 23.79 13.70 2.35
C ASP A 503 22.33 13.64 2.88
N GLY A 504 22.14 13.20 4.13
CA GLY A 504 20.81 13.02 4.73
C GLY A 504 19.98 14.31 4.76
N ARG A 505 20.59 15.46 5.03
CA ARG A 505 19.87 16.76 4.99
C ARG A 505 19.32 17.09 3.61
N TYR A 506 20.10 16.81 2.56
CA TYR A 506 19.65 17.01 1.18
C TYR A 506 18.51 16.04 0.82
N LYS A 507 18.65 14.75 1.15
CA LYS A 507 17.61 13.74 0.92
C LYS A 507 16.31 14.04 1.68
N LEU A 508 16.43 14.62 2.89
CA LEU A 508 15.27 15.10 3.65
C LEU A 508 14.64 16.32 2.97
N ALA A 509 15.44 17.23 2.43
CA ALA A 509 14.92 18.37 1.69
C ALA A 509 14.20 17.95 0.39
N GLN A 510 14.71 16.93 -0.30
CA GLN A 510 14.01 16.31 -1.41
C GLN A 510 12.63 15.76 -0.98
N LEU A 511 12.54 15.14 0.21
CA LEU A 511 11.26 14.63 0.75
C LEU A 511 10.30 15.78 1.09
N VAL A 512 10.80 16.87 1.69
CA VAL A 512 10.00 18.09 1.94
C VAL A 512 9.40 18.64 0.64
N ARG A 513 10.23 18.76 -0.41
CA ARG A 513 9.77 19.27 -1.72
C ARG A 513 8.72 18.38 -2.36
N ALA A 514 8.89 17.07 -2.29
CA ALA A 514 7.92 16.11 -2.81
C ALA A 514 6.57 16.21 -2.08
N ASN A 515 6.58 16.31 -0.75
CA ASN A 515 5.36 16.52 0.04
C ASN A 515 4.69 17.85 -0.28
N GLN A 516 5.46 18.92 -0.49
CA GLN A 516 4.91 20.21 -0.90
C GLN A 516 4.22 20.12 -2.27
N ALA A 517 4.78 19.38 -3.23
CA ALA A 517 4.14 19.16 -4.52
C ALA A 517 2.83 18.39 -4.41
N ILE A 518 2.77 17.35 -3.56
CA ILE A 518 1.51 16.62 -3.29
C ILE A 518 0.45 17.60 -2.77
N ASP A 519 0.78 18.44 -1.77
CA ASP A 519 -0.12 19.45 -1.23
C ASP A 519 -0.64 20.40 -2.34
N ASP A 520 0.29 21.03 -3.07
CA ASP A 520 -0.04 22.02 -4.10
C ASP A 520 -0.91 21.44 -5.22
N VAL A 521 -0.55 20.26 -5.73
CA VAL A 521 -1.25 19.64 -6.88
C VAL A 521 -2.57 19.02 -6.44
N CYS A 522 -2.63 18.35 -5.28
CA CYS A 522 -3.86 17.78 -4.75
C CYS A 522 -4.90 18.87 -4.45
N ARG A 523 -4.49 20.03 -3.90
CA ARG A 523 -5.39 21.18 -3.75
C ARG A 523 -5.87 21.72 -5.11
N ALA A 524 -4.95 21.85 -6.08
CA ALA A 524 -5.30 22.38 -7.40
C ALA A 524 -6.30 21.50 -8.15
N TYR A 525 -6.17 20.18 -8.03
CA TYR A 525 -7.06 19.21 -8.65
C TYR A 525 -8.27 18.81 -7.78
N ARG A 526 -8.35 19.31 -6.53
CA ARG A 526 -9.36 18.90 -5.53
C ARG A 526 -9.35 17.37 -5.34
N LEU A 527 -8.16 16.79 -5.28
CA LEU A 527 -7.90 15.36 -5.18
C LEU A 527 -7.40 15.04 -3.77
N PRO A 528 -8.27 14.58 -2.84
CA PRO A 528 -7.86 14.25 -1.47
C PRO A 528 -7.06 12.97 -1.43
N CYS A 529 -6.01 12.91 -0.60
CA CYS A 529 -5.31 11.68 -0.27
C CYS A 529 -6.05 10.97 0.87
N ILE A 530 -6.61 9.78 0.60
CA ILE A 530 -7.42 9.03 1.58
C ILE A 530 -6.63 7.96 2.32
N SER A 531 -5.48 7.58 1.80
CA SER A 531 -4.55 6.63 2.40
C SER A 531 -3.15 6.92 1.88
N GLY A 532 -2.15 6.33 2.48
CA GLY A 532 -0.76 6.46 2.06
C GLY A 532 0.16 5.51 2.82
N LYS A 533 1.42 5.47 2.39
CA LYS A 533 2.48 4.69 3.04
C LYS A 533 3.82 5.38 2.87
N ASP A 534 4.64 5.36 3.90
CA ASP A 534 6.02 5.75 3.84
C ASP A 534 6.96 4.56 4.09
N SER A 535 7.77 4.22 3.07
CA SER A 535 8.87 3.26 3.18
C SER A 535 10.19 4.02 3.12
N MET A 536 10.85 4.13 4.26
CA MET A 536 12.08 4.90 4.41
C MET A 536 13.30 3.97 4.50
N LYS A 537 14.51 4.52 4.28
CA LYS A 537 15.77 3.78 4.34
C LYS A 537 15.85 2.61 3.33
N ASN A 538 15.37 2.86 2.12
CA ASN A 538 15.50 1.89 1.03
C ASN A 538 16.94 1.86 0.48
N ASP A 539 17.88 1.55 1.36
CA ASP A 539 19.28 1.39 1.08
C ASP A 539 19.71 -0.06 1.29
N VAL A 540 20.75 -0.46 0.61
CA VAL A 540 21.43 -1.74 0.79
C VAL A 540 22.91 -1.49 0.92
N THR A 541 23.53 -2.01 1.95
CA THR A 541 24.99 -2.01 2.08
C THR A 541 25.49 -3.45 2.20
N MET A 542 26.19 -3.93 1.19
CA MET A 542 26.77 -5.27 1.13
C MET A 542 28.27 -5.17 0.96
N TYR A 543 29.02 -5.72 1.92
CA TYR A 543 30.49 -5.76 1.89
C TYR A 543 31.14 -4.39 1.61
N GLY A 544 30.54 -3.32 2.16
CA GLY A 544 31.03 -1.95 2.03
C GLY A 544 30.59 -1.21 0.76
N GLU A 545 29.84 -1.84 -0.13
CA GLU A 545 29.22 -1.19 -1.30
C GLU A 545 27.77 -0.80 -0.95
N LYS A 546 27.46 0.51 -0.98
CA LYS A 546 26.10 1.03 -0.71
C LYS A 546 25.38 1.33 -2.02
N ILE A 547 24.15 0.83 -2.13
CA ILE A 547 23.21 1.15 -3.21
C ILE A 547 21.95 1.75 -2.56
N SER A 548 21.61 2.97 -2.97
CA SER A 548 20.39 3.66 -2.54
C SER A 548 19.37 3.67 -3.68
N VAL A 549 18.10 3.39 -3.39
CA VAL A 549 17.05 3.62 -4.39
C VAL A 549 16.92 5.12 -4.67
N PRO A 550 16.52 5.54 -5.88
CA PRO A 550 16.18 6.93 -6.12
C PRO A 550 14.90 7.28 -5.33
N PRO A 551 14.73 8.55 -4.92
CA PRO A 551 13.43 9.03 -4.44
C PRO A 551 12.32 8.60 -5.40
N THR A 552 11.31 7.90 -4.87
CA THR A 552 10.25 7.31 -5.68
C THR A 552 8.90 7.53 -4.99
N ILE A 553 7.91 7.97 -5.74
CA ILE A 553 6.52 8.03 -5.32
C ILE A 553 5.69 7.24 -6.32
N LEU A 554 4.87 6.33 -5.80
CA LEU A 554 3.72 5.81 -6.50
C LEU A 554 2.50 6.61 -6.03
N PHE A 555 1.84 7.29 -6.94
CA PHE A 555 0.54 7.88 -6.68
C PHE A 555 -0.54 7.00 -7.33
N SER A 556 -1.44 6.46 -6.51
CA SER A 556 -2.57 5.66 -6.99
C SER A 556 -3.85 6.49 -6.87
N LEU A 557 -4.81 6.27 -7.76
CA LEU A 557 -6.08 6.97 -7.77
C LEU A 557 -7.22 5.97 -7.89
N ILE A 558 -8.26 6.22 -7.09
CA ILE A 558 -9.57 5.58 -7.23
C ILE A 558 -10.60 6.67 -7.52
N GLY A 559 -11.53 6.38 -8.46
CA GLY A 559 -12.57 7.32 -8.81
C GLY A 559 -13.86 6.62 -9.26
N ASN A 560 -14.92 7.41 -9.36
CA ASN A 560 -16.22 6.94 -9.87
C ASN A 560 -16.25 6.95 -11.39
N HIS A 561 -16.95 6.00 -11.98
CA HIS A 561 -17.39 6.01 -13.38
C HIS A 561 -18.91 5.90 -13.45
N ALA A 562 -19.58 6.94 -13.90
CA ALA A 562 -21.04 7.05 -13.84
C ALA A 562 -21.77 5.96 -14.64
N ASP A 563 -21.20 5.54 -15.79
CA ASP A 563 -21.80 4.50 -16.65
C ASP A 563 -20.69 3.74 -17.42
N VAL A 564 -20.34 2.56 -16.94
CA VAL A 564 -19.27 1.73 -17.52
C VAL A 564 -19.45 1.36 -19.00
N ARG A 565 -20.69 1.46 -19.51
CA ARG A 565 -20.97 1.25 -20.95
C ARG A 565 -20.39 2.36 -21.83
N LYS A 566 -19.98 3.47 -21.20
CA LYS A 566 -19.34 4.62 -21.84
C LYS A 566 -17.83 4.68 -21.60
N ALA A 567 -17.27 3.70 -20.88
CA ALA A 567 -15.85 3.62 -20.65
C ALA A 567 -15.08 3.51 -21.99
N VAL A 568 -13.96 4.22 -22.08
CA VAL A 568 -13.17 4.32 -23.31
C VAL A 568 -11.84 3.59 -23.13
N SER A 569 -11.50 2.75 -24.07
CA SER A 569 -10.20 2.07 -24.15
C SER A 569 -9.23 2.78 -25.09
N SER A 570 -7.93 2.48 -24.98
CA SER A 570 -6.83 3.17 -25.68
C SER A 570 -6.74 2.89 -27.19
N ASP A 571 -7.41 1.84 -27.68
CA ASP A 571 -7.36 1.44 -29.08
C ASP A 571 -8.14 2.40 -30.01
N PHE A 572 -7.71 2.55 -31.25
CA PHE A 572 -8.42 3.32 -32.27
C PHE A 572 -9.77 2.67 -32.61
N LYS A 573 -10.83 3.47 -32.72
CA LYS A 573 -12.22 2.99 -32.89
C LYS A 573 -12.63 2.90 -34.36
N SER A 574 -12.32 3.92 -35.18
CA SER A 574 -12.76 3.98 -36.55
C SER A 574 -11.64 4.47 -37.47
N ALA A 575 -11.54 3.89 -38.66
CA ALA A 575 -10.65 4.39 -39.69
C ALA A 575 -11.09 5.78 -40.16
N GLY A 576 -10.17 6.73 -40.17
CA GLY A 576 -10.45 8.13 -40.56
C GLY A 576 -10.69 9.07 -39.37
N ASP A 577 -10.71 8.56 -38.12
CA ASP A 577 -10.75 9.42 -36.95
C ASP A 577 -9.49 10.32 -36.86
N HIS A 578 -9.70 11.57 -36.47
CA HIS A 578 -8.60 12.53 -36.32
C HIS A 578 -7.84 12.27 -34.99
N ILE A 579 -6.51 12.36 -35.07
CA ILE A 579 -5.61 12.26 -33.94
C ILE A 579 -5.18 13.67 -33.52
N TYR A 580 -5.43 14.03 -32.28
CA TYR A 580 -5.04 15.32 -31.71
C TYR A 580 -4.00 15.15 -30.65
N LEU A 581 -2.98 15.99 -30.64
CA LEU A 581 -2.06 16.17 -29.55
C LEU A 581 -2.49 17.41 -28.76
N LEU A 582 -2.74 17.23 -27.45
CA LEU A 582 -3.12 18.31 -26.54
C LEU A 582 -1.92 18.70 -25.68
N GLY A 583 -1.67 20.01 -25.55
CA GLY A 583 -0.56 20.57 -24.77
C GLY A 583 0.59 21.03 -25.65
N GLU A 584 1.65 21.49 -24.97
CA GLU A 584 2.91 21.90 -25.60
C GLU A 584 3.91 20.74 -25.58
N THR A 585 4.72 20.58 -26.62
CA THR A 585 5.76 19.54 -26.75
C THR A 585 7.16 20.13 -26.67
#